data_de6a2a2c717f811ec59760e415c3dd6a
#
_entry.id   de6a2a2c717f811ec59760e415c3dd6a
#
_cell.length_a   1.000
_cell.length_b   1.000
_cell.length_c   1.000
_cell.angle_alpha   90.00
_cell.angle_beta   90.00
_cell.angle_gamma   90.00
#
_symmetry.space_group_name_H-M   'P 1'
#
loop_
_entity.id
_entity.type
_entity.pdbx_description
1 polymer ?
#
loop_
_entity_poly.entity_id
_entity_poly.type
_entity_poly.pdbx_seq_one_letter_code
_entity_poly.pdbx_strand_id
1 'polypeptide(L)'
;MNFPTTLDGLYINGQWSAGREHLRVINPATEALLTTVNGGDESAVNQAVTAATEAFKGWSKTTGIERGAILRNIANGVRNGREHLMKLQSSNNGKPQFEAGIDVDDVIATFEYYAELAEGLDAKQDSNVPLPSDDFSARLRREPCGVVGLIVPWNFPMVTTAWKLAPALAAGCCVVLKPSEVTPLPELELATIIAESGLPKGVFNLVCGTGLAVGAPLSADPRIAKVSFTGSNAVGVQVMQRAAETVKGVSLELGGKSSLLILEDADLDLAVELACGGGFFNAGQMCSATSRVLVADEIADEFLIRLKARAEKIRVADPFDPEVEMGALVNQAQYQRVLGHIDRGLSVGAKLICGGNRPAHLARGYFLQPTIFTEVPLDSALWCEEIFGPVICVRSFASEQEAIALANDTQFGLVASVVTRSAETADRVANALQAGLVWLNAPQVIFPQTAWGGYKQSSIGRELGPWGLAAFQEIKHVIRAL
;
A
#
# COMPACT_ATOMS: atom_id res chain seq x y z
N MET A 1 4.21 24.51 6.82
CA MET A 1 5.65 24.10 6.64
C MET A 1 6.28 24.99 5.57
N ASN A 2 7.52 25.38 5.77
CA ASN A 2 8.30 26.07 4.74
C ASN A 2 9.23 25.04 4.09
N PHE A 3 9.07 24.82 2.79
CA PHE A 3 9.93 23.92 2.03
C PHE A 3 11.02 24.72 1.29
N PRO A 4 12.22 24.17 1.10
CA PRO A 4 13.19 24.71 0.16
C PRO A 4 12.58 24.79 -1.24
N THR A 5 13.06 25.72 -2.07
CA THR A 5 12.59 25.84 -3.46
C THR A 5 12.86 24.57 -4.26
N THR A 6 13.99 23.91 -3.97
CA THR A 6 14.39 22.63 -4.60
C THR A 6 14.93 21.68 -3.55
N LEU A 7 14.75 20.38 -3.79
CA LEU A 7 15.31 19.28 -3.00
C LEU A 7 16.09 18.32 -3.90
N ASP A 8 17.16 17.76 -3.37
CA ASP A 8 17.85 16.66 -4.03
C ASP A 8 17.00 15.40 -3.99
N GLY A 9 16.81 14.76 -5.13
CA GLY A 9 15.95 13.58 -5.27
C GLY A 9 16.72 12.26 -5.36
N LEU A 10 18.04 12.27 -5.16
CA LEU A 10 18.89 11.09 -5.23
C LEU A 10 19.65 10.91 -3.92
N TYR A 11 19.48 9.75 -3.27
CA TYR A 11 20.31 9.29 -2.18
C TYR A 11 21.00 8.00 -2.62
N ILE A 12 22.27 8.10 -3.01
CA ILE A 12 23.03 6.98 -3.59
C ILE A 12 24.36 6.82 -2.86
N ASN A 13 24.64 5.59 -2.42
CA ASN A 13 25.89 5.26 -1.72
C ASN A 13 26.20 6.17 -0.52
N GLY A 14 25.15 6.53 0.23
CA GLY A 14 25.25 7.38 1.42
C GLY A 14 25.46 8.87 1.12
N GLN A 15 25.15 9.34 -0.08
CA GLN A 15 25.29 10.73 -0.49
C GLN A 15 24.04 11.25 -1.19
N TRP A 16 23.63 12.46 -0.82
CA TRP A 16 22.61 13.21 -1.51
C TRP A 16 23.17 13.89 -2.77
N SER A 17 22.37 13.91 -3.83
CA SER A 17 22.70 14.64 -5.05
C SER A 17 21.43 15.01 -5.84
N ALA A 18 21.55 16.07 -6.64
CA ALA A 18 20.51 16.48 -7.56
C ALA A 18 20.57 15.64 -8.86
N GLY A 19 19.42 15.19 -9.32
CA GLY A 19 19.24 14.66 -10.66
C GLY A 19 18.88 15.76 -11.66
N ARG A 20 18.54 15.36 -12.89
CA ARG A 20 18.22 16.27 -14.00
C ARG A 20 16.73 16.46 -14.25
N GLU A 21 15.89 15.57 -13.74
CA GLU A 21 14.44 15.70 -13.84
C GLU A 21 13.91 16.65 -12.76
N HIS A 22 12.93 17.48 -13.12
CA HIS A 22 12.30 18.44 -12.20
C HIS A 22 10.88 18.01 -11.88
N LEU A 23 10.70 17.36 -10.73
CA LEU A 23 9.42 16.86 -10.25
C LEU A 23 8.75 17.93 -9.40
N ARG A 24 7.64 18.47 -9.88
CA ARG A 24 6.85 19.48 -9.16
C ARG A 24 5.96 18.80 -8.13
N VAL A 25 6.17 19.11 -6.87
CA VAL A 25 5.37 18.58 -5.75
C VAL A 25 4.33 19.62 -5.36
N ILE A 26 3.06 19.27 -5.47
CA ILE A 26 1.92 20.16 -5.28
C ILE A 26 1.19 19.78 -3.98
N ASN A 27 0.75 20.80 -3.23
CA ASN A 27 -0.17 20.60 -2.13
C ASN A 27 -1.59 20.38 -2.68
N PRO A 28 -2.23 19.23 -2.48
CA PRO A 28 -3.53 18.95 -3.07
C PRO A 28 -4.69 19.77 -2.48
N ALA A 29 -4.56 20.25 -1.25
CA ALA A 29 -5.59 21.09 -0.59
C ALA A 29 -5.59 22.53 -1.07
N THR A 30 -4.43 23.04 -1.51
CA THR A 30 -4.27 24.46 -1.90
C THR A 30 -3.90 24.66 -3.36
N GLU A 31 -3.54 23.59 -4.07
CA GLU A 31 -3.01 23.56 -5.46
C GLU A 31 -1.66 24.31 -5.60
N ALA A 32 -1.07 24.71 -4.48
CA ALA A 32 0.20 25.43 -4.47
C ALA A 32 1.40 24.50 -4.65
N LEU A 33 2.43 25.00 -5.32
CA LEU A 33 3.72 24.32 -5.37
C LEU A 33 4.36 24.30 -3.98
N LEU A 34 4.65 23.13 -3.44
CA LEU A 34 5.41 22.95 -2.20
C LEU A 34 6.91 23.12 -2.45
N THR A 35 7.42 22.36 -3.42
CA THR A 35 8.82 22.34 -3.80
C THR A 35 9.00 21.67 -5.17
N THR A 36 10.21 21.71 -5.70
CA THR A 36 10.64 20.90 -6.84
C THR A 36 11.69 19.88 -6.37
N VAL A 37 11.49 18.61 -6.68
CA VAL A 37 12.47 17.54 -6.41
C VAL A 37 13.29 17.29 -7.67
N ASN A 38 14.62 17.38 -7.57
CA ASN A 38 15.53 17.11 -8.66
C ASN A 38 15.79 15.60 -8.76
N GLY A 39 14.93 14.90 -9.50
CA GLY A 39 14.95 13.46 -9.71
C GLY A 39 15.95 12.97 -10.74
N GLY A 40 16.11 11.65 -10.80
CA GLY A 40 17.06 10.96 -11.68
C GLY A 40 16.42 10.33 -12.92
N ASP A 41 17.28 9.69 -13.66
CA ASP A 41 17.02 8.96 -14.89
C ASP A 41 17.66 7.55 -14.83
N GLU A 42 17.72 6.85 -15.95
CA GLU A 42 18.37 5.53 -16.08
C GLU A 42 19.83 5.53 -15.59
N SER A 43 20.57 6.63 -15.79
CA SER A 43 21.96 6.76 -15.30
C SER A 43 22.01 6.72 -13.76
N ALA A 44 21.07 7.39 -13.09
CA ALA A 44 20.96 7.35 -11.63
C ALA A 44 20.58 5.95 -11.12
N VAL A 45 19.68 5.24 -11.83
CA VAL A 45 19.36 3.84 -11.53
C VAL A 45 20.61 2.97 -11.64
N ASN A 46 21.38 3.09 -12.71
CA ASN A 46 22.62 2.33 -12.89
C ASN A 46 23.65 2.59 -11.76
N GLN A 47 23.78 3.83 -11.31
CA GLN A 47 24.66 4.18 -10.17
C GLN A 47 24.16 3.55 -8.87
N ALA A 48 22.85 3.65 -8.59
CA ALA A 48 22.24 3.09 -7.39
C ALA A 48 22.37 1.57 -7.34
N VAL A 49 22.09 0.87 -8.45
CA VAL A 49 22.23 -0.58 -8.56
C VAL A 49 23.69 -1.01 -8.42
N THR A 50 24.64 -0.25 -8.97
CA THR A 50 26.08 -0.52 -8.80
C THR A 50 26.48 -0.40 -7.33
N ALA A 51 26.06 0.66 -6.64
CA ALA A 51 26.33 0.86 -5.22
C ALA A 51 25.71 -0.28 -4.37
N ALA A 52 24.46 -0.67 -4.66
CA ALA A 52 23.78 -1.76 -3.97
C ALA A 52 24.47 -3.11 -4.18
N THR A 53 24.95 -3.39 -5.40
CA THR A 53 25.68 -4.63 -5.73
C THR A 53 26.98 -4.74 -4.97
N GLU A 54 27.70 -3.64 -4.81
CA GLU A 54 28.95 -3.63 -4.04
C GLU A 54 28.67 -3.80 -2.54
N ALA A 55 27.70 -3.07 -2.00
CA ALA A 55 27.31 -3.15 -0.59
C ALA A 55 26.79 -4.55 -0.19
N PHE A 56 26.14 -5.25 -1.11
CA PHE A 56 25.59 -6.60 -0.88
C PHE A 56 26.66 -7.62 -0.45
N LYS A 57 27.90 -7.48 -0.93
CA LYS A 57 29.01 -8.36 -0.58
C LYS A 57 29.32 -8.38 0.92
N GLY A 58 29.08 -7.28 1.61
CA GLY A 58 29.25 -7.14 3.06
C GLY A 58 27.93 -7.37 3.81
N TRP A 59 26.87 -6.66 3.41
CA TRP A 59 25.57 -6.65 4.10
C TRP A 59 24.93 -8.04 4.18
N SER A 60 24.98 -8.84 3.11
CA SER A 60 24.45 -10.19 3.08
C SER A 60 25.08 -11.17 4.07
N LYS A 61 26.24 -10.80 4.66
CA LYS A 61 26.96 -11.60 5.63
C LYS A 61 26.77 -11.15 7.09
N THR A 62 26.07 -10.05 7.30
CA THR A 62 25.74 -9.57 8.66
C THR A 62 24.82 -10.56 9.35
N THR A 63 24.89 -10.60 10.66
CA THR A 63 23.99 -11.40 11.49
C THR A 63 22.59 -10.81 11.54
N GLY A 64 21.60 -11.64 11.88
CA GLY A 64 20.23 -11.18 12.08
C GLY A 64 20.14 -10.14 13.22
N ILE A 65 20.97 -10.28 14.27
CA ILE A 65 21.06 -9.33 15.39
C ILE A 65 21.53 -7.96 14.90
N GLU A 66 22.59 -7.89 14.08
CA GLU A 66 23.08 -6.64 13.52
C GLU A 66 22.02 -5.94 12.65
N ARG A 67 21.32 -6.70 11.81
CA ARG A 67 20.23 -6.16 10.98
C ARG A 67 19.05 -5.68 11.83
N GLY A 68 18.68 -6.46 12.85
CA GLY A 68 17.62 -6.09 13.80
C GLY A 68 17.92 -4.78 14.53
N ALA A 69 19.14 -4.57 14.96
CA ALA A 69 19.58 -3.32 15.61
C ALA A 69 19.41 -2.11 14.68
N ILE A 70 19.78 -2.22 13.40
CA ILE A 70 19.60 -1.15 12.41
C ILE A 70 18.10 -0.86 12.19
N LEU A 71 17.27 -1.90 12.04
CA LEU A 71 15.82 -1.72 11.87
C LEU A 71 15.18 -1.00 13.07
N ARG A 72 15.61 -1.33 14.30
CA ARG A 72 15.15 -0.61 15.51
C ARG A 72 15.61 0.84 15.52
N ASN A 73 16.83 1.14 15.05
CA ASN A 73 17.29 2.52 14.92
C ASN A 73 16.43 3.31 13.94
N ILE A 74 16.04 2.70 12.80
CA ILE A 74 15.11 3.33 11.84
C ILE A 74 13.75 3.58 12.50
N ALA A 75 13.17 2.59 13.18
CA ALA A 75 11.90 2.73 13.90
C ALA A 75 11.95 3.86 14.94
N ASN A 76 13.06 3.98 15.69
CA ASN A 76 13.27 5.04 16.66
C ASN A 76 13.40 6.42 15.99
N GLY A 77 14.10 6.52 14.87
CA GLY A 77 14.19 7.75 14.07
C GLY A 77 12.83 8.22 13.58
N VAL A 78 12.01 7.30 13.05
CA VAL A 78 10.62 7.58 12.62
C VAL A 78 9.77 8.03 13.82
N ARG A 79 9.87 7.37 14.97
CA ARG A 79 9.16 7.74 16.21
C ARG A 79 9.54 9.13 16.68
N ASN A 80 10.81 9.48 16.68
CA ASN A 80 11.30 10.80 17.06
C ASN A 80 10.82 11.90 16.10
N GLY A 81 10.70 11.58 14.79
CA GLY A 81 10.21 12.48 13.75
C GLY A 81 8.69 12.46 13.55
N ARG A 82 7.91 11.73 14.37
CA ARG A 82 6.49 11.42 14.14
C ARG A 82 5.65 12.65 13.76
N GLU A 83 5.71 13.71 14.55
CA GLU A 83 4.89 14.92 14.32
C GLU A 83 5.29 15.62 13.00
N HIS A 84 6.57 15.67 12.69
CA HIS A 84 7.06 16.22 11.44
C HIS A 84 6.59 15.41 10.24
N LEU A 85 6.74 14.09 10.29
CA LEU A 85 6.32 13.16 9.23
C LEU A 85 4.81 13.20 8.97
N MET A 86 3.99 13.28 10.02
CA MET A 86 2.55 13.49 9.90
C MET A 86 2.21 14.76 9.11
N LYS A 87 2.80 15.89 9.50
CA LYS A 87 2.58 17.18 8.82
C LYS A 87 3.07 17.15 7.37
N LEU A 88 4.23 16.54 7.15
CA LEU A 88 4.83 16.39 5.82
C LEU A 88 3.91 15.57 4.90
N GLN A 89 3.44 14.43 5.38
CA GLN A 89 2.56 13.56 4.63
C GLN A 89 1.21 14.22 4.33
N SER A 90 0.58 14.88 5.30
CA SER A 90 -0.66 15.64 5.09
C SER A 90 -0.49 16.75 4.06
N SER A 91 0.63 17.47 4.08
CA SER A 91 0.92 18.53 3.11
C SER A 91 1.09 18.00 1.69
N ASN A 92 1.73 16.81 1.54
CA ASN A 92 2.09 16.26 0.25
C ASN A 92 1.00 15.36 -0.37
N ASN A 93 0.29 14.58 0.46
CA ASN A 93 -0.73 13.63 0.02
C ASN A 93 -2.15 14.20 0.10
N GLY A 94 -2.42 15.10 1.05
CA GLY A 94 -3.74 15.68 1.27
C GLY A 94 -4.60 14.96 2.31
N LYS A 95 -4.13 13.86 2.92
CA LYS A 95 -4.86 13.15 3.98
C LYS A 95 -4.88 13.92 5.30
N PRO A 96 -5.92 13.80 6.12
CA PRO A 96 -5.97 14.36 7.47
C PRO A 96 -4.77 13.97 8.32
N GLN A 97 -4.38 14.82 9.28
CA GLN A 97 -3.25 14.53 10.16
C GLN A 97 -3.45 13.27 11.01
N PHE A 98 -4.68 12.95 11.42
CA PHE A 98 -4.94 11.73 12.18
C PHE A 98 -4.67 10.47 11.34
N GLU A 99 -5.03 10.48 10.05
CA GLU A 99 -4.71 9.39 9.11
C GLU A 99 -3.21 9.28 8.87
N ALA A 100 -2.52 10.42 8.68
CA ALA A 100 -1.07 10.45 8.56
C ALA A 100 -0.37 9.93 9.83
N GLY A 101 -0.97 10.13 11.00
CA GLY A 101 -0.50 9.57 12.27
C GLY A 101 -0.58 8.05 12.32
N ILE A 102 -1.68 7.47 11.84
CA ILE A 102 -1.86 6.02 11.72
C ILE A 102 -0.78 5.44 10.78
N ASP A 103 -0.51 6.11 9.66
CA ASP A 103 0.53 5.68 8.72
C ASP A 103 1.92 5.68 9.36
N VAL A 104 2.29 6.71 10.12
CA VAL A 104 3.60 6.76 10.82
C VAL A 104 3.71 5.67 11.87
N ASP A 105 2.63 5.40 12.61
CA ASP A 105 2.59 4.34 13.62
C ASP A 105 2.70 2.94 12.98
N ASP A 106 2.10 2.71 11.81
CA ASP A 106 2.29 1.48 11.01
C ASP A 106 3.74 1.29 10.58
N VAL A 107 4.39 2.36 10.08
CA VAL A 107 5.83 2.32 9.71
C VAL A 107 6.70 1.89 10.89
N ILE A 108 6.47 2.48 12.07
CA ILE A 108 7.20 2.13 13.30
C ILE A 108 7.01 0.65 13.64
N ALA A 109 5.74 0.21 13.71
CA ALA A 109 5.39 -1.16 14.06
C ALA A 109 5.98 -2.18 13.05
N THR A 110 6.00 -1.83 11.77
CA THR A 110 6.56 -2.67 10.71
C THR A 110 8.07 -2.85 10.88
N PHE A 111 8.83 -1.78 11.09
CA PHE A 111 10.27 -1.89 11.32
C PHE A 111 10.60 -2.65 12.61
N GLU A 112 9.85 -2.46 13.69
CA GLU A 112 10.02 -3.21 14.94
C GLU A 112 9.76 -4.70 14.77
N TYR A 113 8.67 -5.06 14.10
CA TYR A 113 8.32 -6.44 13.81
C TYR A 113 9.41 -7.15 12.99
N TYR A 114 9.90 -6.52 11.93
CA TYR A 114 10.96 -7.14 11.12
C TYR A 114 12.33 -7.11 11.80
N ALA A 115 12.58 -6.21 12.74
CA ALA A 115 13.75 -6.27 13.61
C ALA A 115 13.73 -7.55 14.46
N GLU A 116 12.58 -7.86 15.08
CA GLU A 116 12.39 -9.08 15.88
C GLU A 116 12.55 -10.35 15.01
N LEU A 117 11.95 -10.35 13.81
CA LEU A 117 12.12 -11.48 12.89
C LEU A 117 13.57 -11.66 12.44
N ALA A 118 14.29 -10.57 12.18
CA ALA A 118 15.70 -10.62 11.79
C ALA A 118 16.57 -11.25 12.88
N GLU A 119 16.39 -10.86 14.14
CA GLU A 119 17.11 -11.40 15.30
C GLU A 119 16.96 -12.92 15.44
N GLY A 120 15.80 -13.46 15.03
CA GLY A 120 15.52 -14.89 15.06
C GLY A 120 16.06 -15.69 13.86
N LEU A 121 16.64 -15.04 12.83
CA LEU A 121 17.02 -15.73 11.60
C LEU A 121 18.23 -16.65 11.76
N ASP A 122 19.24 -16.24 12.52
CA ASP A 122 20.48 -16.98 12.64
C ASP A 122 20.27 -18.35 13.31
N ALA A 123 19.37 -18.44 14.29
CA ALA A 123 19.01 -19.68 14.96
C ALA A 123 18.26 -20.68 14.06
N LYS A 124 17.69 -20.19 12.94
CA LYS A 124 16.97 -21.02 11.95
C LYS A 124 17.84 -21.45 10.78
N GLN A 125 19.08 -20.95 10.68
CA GLN A 125 20.01 -21.36 9.64
C GLN A 125 20.54 -22.77 9.92
N ASP A 126 20.78 -23.52 8.85
CA ASP A 126 21.28 -24.88 8.87
C ASP A 126 20.39 -25.85 9.70
N SER A 127 19.09 -25.53 9.84
CA SER A 127 18.13 -26.41 10.51
C SER A 127 18.04 -27.77 9.81
N ASN A 128 17.97 -28.84 10.60
CA ASN A 128 17.88 -30.21 10.07
C ASN A 128 16.54 -30.41 9.34
N VAL A 129 16.61 -31.04 8.17
CA VAL A 129 15.44 -31.47 7.39
C VAL A 129 15.32 -32.99 7.53
N PRO A 130 14.23 -33.52 8.12
CA PRO A 130 14.04 -34.98 8.23
C PRO A 130 13.99 -35.62 6.84
N LEU A 131 14.79 -36.68 6.65
CA LEU A 131 14.81 -37.47 5.43
C LEU A 131 14.29 -38.89 5.69
N PRO A 132 13.72 -39.57 4.69
CA PRO A 132 13.28 -40.96 4.81
C PRO A 132 14.41 -41.98 4.67
N SER A 133 15.68 -41.58 4.74
CA SER A 133 16.87 -42.38 4.61
C SER A 133 17.92 -42.02 5.64
N ASP A 134 18.54 -42.99 6.25
CA ASP A 134 19.65 -42.82 7.20
C ASP A 134 21.02 -42.65 6.50
N ASP A 135 21.08 -42.85 5.18
CA ASP A 135 22.32 -42.70 4.41
C ASP A 135 22.66 -41.25 4.09
N PHE A 136 21.73 -40.31 4.39
CA PHE A 136 21.89 -38.90 4.06
C PHE A 136 21.45 -37.98 5.20
N SER A 137 22.09 -36.83 5.30
CA SER A 137 21.63 -35.70 6.12
C SER A 137 21.31 -34.50 5.23
N ALA A 138 20.29 -33.70 5.61
CA ALA A 138 19.95 -32.46 4.92
C ALA A 138 19.80 -31.32 5.90
N ARG A 139 20.24 -30.12 5.48
CA ARG A 139 20.06 -28.90 6.21
C ARG A 139 19.50 -27.79 5.31
N LEU A 140 18.68 -26.93 5.89
CA LEU A 140 18.02 -25.82 5.22
C LEU A 140 18.76 -24.50 5.54
N ARG A 141 19.07 -23.74 4.48
CA ARG A 141 19.54 -22.36 4.59
C ARG A 141 18.56 -21.41 3.92
N ARG A 142 18.39 -20.21 4.50
CA ARG A 142 17.70 -19.08 3.90
C ARG A 142 18.70 -17.96 3.67
N GLU A 143 18.88 -17.58 2.43
CA GLU A 143 19.87 -16.57 2.02
C GLU A 143 19.14 -15.36 1.41
N PRO A 144 19.65 -14.11 1.55
CA PRO A 144 19.04 -12.97 0.87
C PRO A 144 19.07 -13.16 -0.64
N CYS A 145 17.99 -12.81 -1.34
CA CYS A 145 17.90 -13.02 -2.78
C CYS A 145 18.84 -12.11 -3.60
N GLY A 146 19.34 -11.00 -3.05
CA GLY A 146 20.26 -10.12 -3.77
C GLY A 146 19.96 -8.63 -3.62
N VAL A 147 20.19 -7.88 -4.70
CA VAL A 147 19.76 -6.49 -4.80
C VAL A 147 18.31 -6.45 -5.26
N VAL A 148 17.48 -5.64 -4.61
CA VAL A 148 16.04 -5.57 -4.88
C VAL A 148 15.62 -4.17 -5.28
N GLY A 149 14.72 -4.09 -6.28
CA GLY A 149 14.07 -2.85 -6.69
C GLY A 149 12.71 -2.73 -6.00
N LEU A 150 12.49 -1.63 -5.28
CA LEU A 150 11.21 -1.32 -4.65
C LEU A 150 10.58 -0.12 -5.35
N ILE A 151 9.33 -0.27 -5.79
CA ILE A 151 8.56 0.79 -6.46
C ILE A 151 7.25 0.96 -5.71
N VAL A 152 7.03 2.15 -5.15
CA VAL A 152 5.92 2.42 -4.23
C VAL A 152 4.96 3.48 -4.78
N PRO A 153 3.66 3.44 -4.39
CA PRO A 153 2.62 4.34 -4.84
C PRO A 153 2.60 5.64 -4.02
N TRP A 154 1.65 6.50 -4.37
CA TRP A 154 1.48 7.81 -3.76
C TRP A 154 0.45 7.88 -2.61
N ASN A 155 -0.40 6.87 -2.45
CA ASN A 155 -1.52 6.92 -1.50
C ASN A 155 -1.13 6.62 -0.04
N PHE A 156 -0.20 5.69 0.17
CA PHE A 156 0.41 5.35 1.45
C PHE A 156 1.93 5.26 1.31
N PRO A 157 2.60 6.39 1.03
CA PRO A 157 4.00 6.38 0.58
C PRO A 157 4.93 5.67 1.57
N MET A 158 5.06 6.17 2.81
CA MET A 158 5.95 5.57 3.81
C MET A 158 5.51 4.16 4.25
N VAL A 159 4.21 3.89 4.33
CA VAL A 159 3.66 2.59 4.74
C VAL A 159 4.10 1.50 3.77
N THR A 160 3.81 1.69 2.47
CA THR A 160 4.17 0.71 1.44
C THR A 160 5.68 0.62 1.25
N THR A 161 6.43 1.69 1.54
CA THR A 161 7.89 1.66 1.61
C THR A 161 8.34 0.76 2.75
N ALA A 162 7.83 0.92 3.97
CA ALA A 162 8.20 0.12 5.14
C ALA A 162 7.86 -1.37 4.94
N TRP A 163 6.68 -1.68 4.38
CA TRP A 163 6.24 -3.06 4.12
C TRP A 163 7.17 -3.84 3.18
N LYS A 164 7.91 -3.13 2.32
CA LYS A 164 8.89 -3.72 1.39
C LYS A 164 10.32 -3.61 1.92
N LEU A 165 10.69 -2.44 2.44
CA LEU A 165 12.06 -2.13 2.85
C LEU A 165 12.47 -2.90 4.11
N ALA A 166 11.59 -2.93 5.12
CA ALA A 166 11.93 -3.57 6.39
C ALA A 166 12.20 -5.09 6.21
N PRO A 167 11.35 -5.89 5.54
CA PRO A 167 11.66 -7.29 5.28
C PRO A 167 12.87 -7.50 4.35
N ALA A 168 13.10 -6.63 3.36
CA ALA A 168 14.26 -6.72 2.48
C ALA A 168 15.57 -6.54 3.27
N LEU A 169 15.64 -5.52 4.13
CA LEU A 169 16.79 -5.29 5.01
C LEU A 169 16.94 -6.41 6.05
N ALA A 170 15.85 -6.89 6.65
CA ALA A 170 15.84 -8.02 7.58
C ALA A 170 16.41 -9.29 6.95
N ALA A 171 16.07 -9.57 5.70
CA ALA A 171 16.59 -10.69 4.94
C ALA A 171 18.09 -10.56 4.62
N GLY A 172 18.64 -9.35 4.60
CA GLY A 172 20.02 -9.04 4.20
C GLY A 172 20.16 -8.60 2.73
N CYS A 173 19.07 -8.20 2.08
CA CYS A 173 19.09 -7.62 0.73
C CYS A 173 19.58 -6.18 0.73
N CYS A 174 20.13 -5.72 -0.38
CA CYS A 174 20.37 -4.31 -0.65
C CYS A 174 19.26 -3.75 -1.54
N VAL A 175 18.93 -2.47 -1.39
CA VAL A 175 17.70 -1.88 -1.93
C VAL A 175 17.98 -0.68 -2.80
N VAL A 176 17.25 -0.61 -3.92
CA VAL A 176 17.03 0.62 -4.69
C VAL A 176 15.54 0.94 -4.66
N LEU A 177 15.19 2.04 -3.99
CA LEU A 177 13.82 2.52 -3.83
C LEU A 177 13.49 3.58 -4.87
N LYS A 178 12.37 3.41 -5.57
CA LYS A 178 11.72 4.46 -6.37
C LYS A 178 10.43 4.89 -5.68
N PRO A 179 10.40 6.05 -5.01
CA PRO A 179 9.15 6.64 -4.51
C PRO A 179 8.26 7.14 -5.65
N SER A 180 6.99 7.40 -5.34
CA SER A 180 6.12 8.08 -6.30
C SER A 180 6.61 9.52 -6.54
N GLU A 181 6.62 9.95 -7.80
CA GLU A 181 6.91 11.35 -8.18
C GLU A 181 5.84 12.33 -7.67
N VAL A 182 4.68 11.83 -7.29
CA VAL A 182 3.56 12.64 -6.78
C VAL A 182 3.74 13.00 -5.31
N THR A 183 4.20 12.05 -4.51
CA THR A 183 4.33 12.21 -3.05
C THR A 183 5.72 11.79 -2.53
N PRO A 184 6.81 12.34 -3.05
CA PRO A 184 8.15 11.87 -2.70
C PRO A 184 8.66 12.37 -1.35
N LEU A 185 8.04 13.40 -0.76
CA LEU A 185 8.61 14.08 0.41
C LEU A 185 8.72 13.19 1.65
N PRO A 186 7.72 12.34 1.98
CA PRO A 186 7.83 11.44 3.12
C PRO A 186 8.99 10.44 2.99
N GLU A 187 9.24 9.91 1.78
CA GLU A 187 10.34 8.98 1.55
C GLU A 187 11.71 9.67 1.52
N LEU A 188 11.80 10.93 1.10
CA LEU A 188 13.03 11.71 1.22
C LEU A 188 13.40 11.92 2.69
N GLU A 189 12.41 12.21 3.53
CA GLU A 189 12.63 12.33 4.98
C GLU A 189 12.99 10.97 5.62
N LEU A 190 12.30 9.90 5.22
CA LEU A 190 12.63 8.55 5.65
C LEU A 190 14.07 8.17 5.25
N ALA A 191 14.52 8.56 4.05
CA ALA A 191 15.91 8.34 3.61
C ALA A 191 16.92 9.07 4.50
N THR A 192 16.58 10.27 4.99
CA THR A 192 17.41 11.01 5.97
C THR A 192 17.50 10.24 7.29
N ILE A 193 16.38 9.75 7.80
CA ILE A 193 16.34 8.91 9.01
C ILE A 193 17.17 7.63 8.82
N ILE A 194 17.07 6.98 7.68
CA ILE A 194 17.85 5.78 7.35
C ILE A 194 19.34 6.10 7.29
N ALA A 195 19.74 7.23 6.72
CA ALA A 195 21.13 7.65 6.65
C ALA A 195 21.76 7.79 8.04
N GLU A 196 20.97 8.17 9.05
CA GLU A 196 21.40 8.34 10.44
C GLU A 196 21.30 7.06 11.29
N SER A 197 20.68 6.01 10.76
CA SER A 197 20.44 4.75 11.51
C SER A 197 21.68 3.88 11.73
N GLY A 198 22.80 4.18 11.08
CA GLY A 198 24.01 3.37 11.05
C GLY A 198 24.01 2.30 9.94
N LEU A 199 23.05 2.34 9.02
CA LEU A 199 23.02 1.45 7.85
C LEU A 199 24.27 1.70 6.96
N PRO A 200 25.01 0.66 6.53
CA PRO A 200 26.17 0.85 5.68
C PRO A 200 25.81 1.51 4.33
N LYS A 201 26.74 2.35 3.83
CA LYS A 201 26.55 3.04 2.54
C LYS A 201 26.29 2.03 1.42
N GLY A 202 25.39 2.37 0.50
CA GLY A 202 25.01 1.52 -0.62
C GLY A 202 23.97 0.44 -0.31
N VAL A 203 23.72 0.09 0.96
CA VAL A 203 22.68 -0.91 1.32
C VAL A 203 21.29 -0.38 0.98
N PHE A 204 21.04 0.89 1.22
CA PHE A 204 19.83 1.59 0.81
C PHE A 204 20.19 2.72 -0.15
N ASN A 205 19.46 2.78 -1.27
CA ASN A 205 19.56 3.85 -2.26
C ASN A 205 18.16 4.29 -2.65
N LEU A 206 17.96 5.59 -2.85
CA LEU A 206 16.69 6.17 -3.27
C LEU A 206 16.90 6.97 -4.55
N VAL A 207 16.04 6.75 -5.55
CA VAL A 207 16.03 7.46 -6.82
C VAL A 207 14.62 7.96 -7.11
N CYS A 208 14.36 9.26 -6.84
CA CYS A 208 13.14 9.92 -7.31
C CYS A 208 13.17 10.02 -8.83
N GLY A 209 12.00 9.96 -9.45
CA GLY A 209 11.84 10.10 -10.91
C GLY A 209 10.52 9.52 -11.36
N THR A 210 10.19 9.75 -12.63
CA THR A 210 8.96 9.22 -13.21
C THR A 210 8.99 7.70 -13.35
N GLY A 211 7.83 7.10 -13.51
CA GLY A 211 7.72 5.66 -13.76
C GLY A 211 8.51 5.23 -15.00
N LEU A 212 8.56 6.08 -16.04
CA LEU A 212 9.28 5.78 -17.28
C LEU A 212 10.80 5.95 -17.11
N ALA A 213 11.24 7.05 -16.48
CA ALA A 213 12.67 7.39 -16.39
C ALA A 213 13.43 6.51 -15.37
N VAL A 214 12.77 6.08 -14.28
CA VAL A 214 13.39 5.33 -13.18
C VAL A 214 12.77 3.95 -13.00
N GLY A 215 11.44 3.86 -12.94
CA GLY A 215 10.75 2.59 -12.67
C GLY A 215 10.96 1.53 -13.74
N ALA A 216 10.92 1.92 -15.00
CA ALA A 216 11.11 1.00 -16.12
C ALA A 216 12.56 0.47 -16.20
N PRO A 217 13.62 1.31 -16.15
CA PRO A 217 15.00 0.82 -16.07
C PRO A 217 15.25 -0.04 -14.82
N LEU A 218 14.75 0.33 -13.66
CA LEU A 218 14.91 -0.45 -12.44
C LEU A 218 14.28 -1.86 -12.56
N SER A 219 13.11 -1.94 -13.20
CA SER A 219 12.43 -3.23 -13.43
C SER A 219 13.17 -4.12 -14.45
N ALA A 220 13.88 -3.52 -15.39
CA ALA A 220 14.61 -4.21 -16.45
C ALA A 220 16.05 -4.59 -16.09
N ASP A 221 16.69 -3.90 -15.10
CA ASP A 221 18.10 -4.10 -14.79
C ASP A 221 18.42 -5.55 -14.39
N PRO A 222 19.31 -6.26 -15.10
CA PRO A 222 19.59 -7.68 -14.87
C PRO A 222 20.30 -7.96 -13.53
N ARG A 223 20.85 -6.96 -12.87
CA ARG A 223 21.49 -7.09 -11.54
C ARG A 223 20.47 -7.07 -10.39
N ILE A 224 19.23 -6.65 -10.66
CA ILE A 224 18.12 -6.71 -9.72
C ILE A 224 17.61 -8.15 -9.66
N ALA A 225 17.68 -8.77 -8.50
CA ALA A 225 17.20 -10.13 -8.28
C ALA A 225 15.68 -10.22 -8.12
N LYS A 226 15.06 -9.15 -7.60
CA LYS A 226 13.62 -9.07 -7.37
C LYS A 226 13.11 -7.64 -7.49
N VAL A 227 11.90 -7.47 -8.04
CA VAL A 227 11.14 -6.22 -7.99
C VAL A 227 9.91 -6.41 -7.12
N SER A 228 9.71 -5.53 -6.13
CA SER A 228 8.46 -5.40 -5.40
C SER A 228 7.78 -4.09 -5.80
N PHE A 229 6.57 -4.20 -6.33
CA PHE A 229 5.81 -3.09 -6.89
C PHE A 229 4.43 -3.00 -6.22
N THR A 230 4.02 -1.79 -5.86
CA THR A 230 2.62 -1.49 -5.52
C THR A 230 2.11 -0.36 -6.43
N GLY A 231 0.96 -0.56 -7.05
CA GLY A 231 0.34 0.42 -7.94
C GLY A 231 -0.78 -0.16 -8.79
N SER A 232 -1.05 0.46 -9.95
CA SER A 232 -2.14 0.01 -10.82
C SER A 232 -1.82 -1.30 -11.56
N ASN A 233 -2.86 -2.09 -11.87
CA ASN A 233 -2.74 -3.33 -12.64
C ASN A 233 -2.03 -3.12 -13.97
N ALA A 234 -2.36 -2.04 -14.70
CA ALA A 234 -1.74 -1.75 -15.99
C ALA A 234 -0.21 -1.57 -15.89
N VAL A 235 0.27 -0.91 -14.82
CA VAL A 235 1.71 -0.75 -14.59
C VAL A 235 2.32 -2.04 -14.04
N GLY A 236 1.61 -2.76 -13.17
CA GLY A 236 2.06 -4.07 -12.65
C GLY A 236 2.36 -5.08 -13.76
N VAL A 237 1.49 -5.14 -14.78
CA VAL A 237 1.72 -5.96 -15.99
C VAL A 237 3.02 -5.56 -16.70
N GLN A 238 3.28 -4.26 -16.86
CA GLN A 238 4.52 -3.79 -17.50
C GLN A 238 5.78 -4.12 -16.67
N VAL A 239 5.70 -4.00 -15.34
CA VAL A 239 6.78 -4.41 -14.43
C VAL A 239 7.07 -5.89 -14.58
N MET A 240 6.03 -6.73 -14.57
CA MET A 240 6.14 -8.18 -14.72
C MET A 240 6.74 -8.56 -16.09
N GLN A 241 6.33 -7.91 -17.19
CA GLN A 241 6.88 -8.15 -18.52
C GLN A 241 8.40 -7.86 -18.56
N ARG A 242 8.85 -6.74 -17.99
CA ARG A 242 10.28 -6.40 -17.93
C ARG A 242 11.07 -7.35 -17.02
N ALA A 243 10.49 -7.73 -15.90
CA ALA A 243 11.11 -8.70 -14.97
C ALA A 243 11.29 -10.08 -15.62
N ALA A 244 10.37 -10.50 -16.49
CA ALA A 244 10.43 -11.76 -17.21
C ALA A 244 11.66 -11.91 -18.12
N GLU A 245 12.20 -10.81 -18.65
CA GLU A 245 13.39 -10.84 -19.53
C GLU A 245 14.64 -11.43 -18.85
N THR A 246 14.71 -11.37 -17.52
CA THR A 246 15.80 -11.91 -16.72
C THR A 246 15.35 -12.94 -15.69
N VAL A 247 14.08 -13.36 -15.76
CA VAL A 247 13.46 -14.35 -14.85
C VAL A 247 13.60 -13.97 -13.37
N LYS A 248 13.66 -12.66 -13.07
CA LYS A 248 13.77 -12.18 -11.69
C LYS A 248 12.44 -12.33 -10.93
N GLY A 249 12.53 -12.48 -9.61
CA GLY A 249 11.35 -12.53 -8.74
C GLY A 249 10.51 -11.26 -8.81
N VAL A 250 9.20 -11.38 -8.68
CA VAL A 250 8.28 -10.26 -8.53
C VAL A 250 7.36 -10.44 -7.32
N SER A 251 7.05 -9.33 -6.64
CA SER A 251 5.87 -9.18 -5.78
C SER A 251 5.09 -8.00 -6.31
N LEU A 252 3.79 -8.20 -6.53
CA LEU A 252 2.90 -7.16 -7.07
C LEU A 252 1.74 -6.99 -6.11
N GLU A 253 1.55 -5.79 -5.60
CA GLU A 253 0.36 -5.37 -4.88
C GLU A 253 -0.39 -4.35 -5.73
N LEU A 254 -1.59 -4.72 -6.15
CA LEU A 254 -2.33 -4.03 -7.20
C LEU A 254 -3.69 -3.55 -6.68
N GLY A 255 -4.56 -3.18 -7.61
CA GLY A 255 -5.86 -2.64 -7.27
C GLY A 255 -6.84 -3.63 -6.65
N GLY A 256 -7.93 -3.08 -6.15
CA GLY A 256 -9.05 -3.81 -5.58
C GLY A 256 -10.40 -3.23 -5.99
N LYS A 257 -11.44 -4.05 -5.86
CA LYS A 257 -12.84 -3.64 -5.92
C LYS A 257 -13.57 -4.38 -4.80
N SER A 258 -13.13 -4.09 -3.59
CA SER A 258 -13.47 -4.85 -2.39
C SER A 258 -14.92 -4.66 -1.97
N SER A 259 -15.47 -5.64 -1.25
CA SER A 259 -16.86 -5.64 -0.81
C SER A 259 -16.96 -5.55 0.71
N LEU A 260 -17.97 -4.81 1.18
CA LEU A 260 -18.50 -4.90 2.53
C LEU A 260 -19.85 -5.62 2.44
N LEU A 261 -19.99 -6.76 3.12
CA LEU A 261 -21.22 -7.53 3.20
C LEU A 261 -21.91 -7.26 4.53
N ILE A 262 -23.16 -6.83 4.49
CA ILE A 262 -23.99 -6.46 5.65
C ILE A 262 -25.18 -7.41 5.66
N LEU A 263 -25.17 -8.41 6.58
CA LEU A 263 -26.18 -9.44 6.66
C LEU A 263 -27.41 -8.94 7.45
N GLU A 264 -28.53 -9.67 7.34
CA GLU A 264 -29.84 -9.28 7.88
C GLU A 264 -29.83 -8.98 9.40
N ASP A 265 -28.97 -9.67 10.15
CA ASP A 265 -28.85 -9.53 11.61
C ASP A 265 -27.79 -8.48 12.04
N ALA A 266 -27.19 -7.75 11.07
CA ALA A 266 -26.10 -6.83 11.31
C ALA A 266 -26.47 -5.69 12.27
N ASP A 267 -25.49 -5.21 13.03
CA ASP A 267 -25.59 -3.93 13.72
C ASP A 267 -25.44 -2.80 12.69
N LEU A 268 -26.54 -2.06 12.45
CA LEU A 268 -26.56 -1.02 11.42
C LEU A 268 -25.67 0.18 11.73
N ASP A 269 -25.50 0.55 12.99
CA ASP A 269 -24.63 1.68 13.37
C ASP A 269 -23.16 1.30 13.09
N LEU A 270 -22.76 0.08 13.48
CA LEU A 270 -21.44 -0.46 13.14
C LEU A 270 -21.27 -0.56 11.62
N ALA A 271 -22.26 -1.08 10.89
CA ALA A 271 -22.20 -1.25 9.45
C ALA A 271 -21.99 0.08 8.71
N VAL A 272 -22.66 1.15 9.15
CA VAL A 272 -22.52 2.51 8.61
C VAL A 272 -21.12 3.06 8.83
N GLU A 273 -20.57 2.94 10.05
CA GLU A 273 -19.21 3.42 10.34
C GLU A 273 -18.15 2.62 9.55
N LEU A 274 -18.33 1.30 9.40
CA LEU A 274 -17.44 0.47 8.59
C LEU A 274 -17.55 0.78 7.09
N ALA A 275 -18.75 1.10 6.59
CA ALA A 275 -18.92 1.54 5.20
C ALA A 275 -18.24 2.89 4.95
N CYS A 276 -18.39 3.86 5.87
CA CYS A 276 -17.72 5.14 5.78
C CYS A 276 -16.20 5.00 5.91
N GLY A 277 -15.69 4.27 6.89
CA GLY A 277 -14.26 4.03 7.08
C GLY A 277 -13.64 3.27 5.91
N GLY A 278 -14.33 2.25 5.38
CA GLY A 278 -13.85 1.47 4.24
C GLY A 278 -13.96 2.16 2.88
N GLY A 279 -14.82 3.18 2.76
CA GLY A 279 -15.06 3.87 1.48
C GLY A 279 -14.48 5.29 1.39
N PHE A 280 -14.26 5.97 2.52
CA PHE A 280 -13.92 7.40 2.54
C PHE A 280 -12.59 7.74 3.23
N PHE A 281 -11.98 6.81 3.99
CA PHE A 281 -10.64 6.98 4.52
C PHE A 281 -9.65 7.29 3.38
N ASN A 282 -8.72 8.21 3.59
CA ASN A 282 -7.81 8.76 2.57
C ASN A 282 -8.54 9.22 1.30
N ALA A 283 -9.76 9.79 1.46
CA ALA A 283 -10.66 10.16 0.36
C ALA A 283 -10.93 8.99 -0.62
N GLY A 284 -11.03 7.76 -0.12
CA GLY A 284 -11.25 6.54 -0.91
C GLY A 284 -10.05 6.09 -1.75
N GLN A 285 -8.89 6.70 -1.56
CA GLN A 285 -7.65 6.38 -2.28
C GLN A 285 -6.91 5.21 -1.63
N MET A 286 -7.61 4.09 -1.45
CA MET A 286 -7.11 2.86 -0.86
C MET A 286 -7.31 1.69 -1.81
N CYS A 287 -6.30 0.83 -1.94
CA CYS A 287 -6.44 -0.43 -2.67
C CYS A 287 -7.46 -1.37 -1.99
N SER A 288 -7.60 -1.27 -0.66
CA SER A 288 -8.57 -2.02 0.15
C SER A 288 -9.96 -1.38 0.25
N ALA A 289 -10.21 -0.24 -0.43
CA ALA A 289 -11.50 0.44 -0.32
C ALA A 289 -12.67 -0.51 -0.59
N THR A 290 -13.57 -0.67 0.40
CA THR A 290 -14.80 -1.45 0.24
C THR A 290 -15.85 -0.61 -0.48
N SER A 291 -15.55 -0.30 -1.74
CA SER A 291 -16.36 0.57 -2.59
C SER A 291 -17.62 -0.12 -3.12
N ARG A 292 -17.76 -1.44 -2.97
CA ARG A 292 -19.00 -2.20 -3.19
C ARG A 292 -19.58 -2.59 -1.84
N VAL A 293 -20.72 -2.01 -1.48
CA VAL A 293 -21.45 -2.32 -0.26
C VAL A 293 -22.66 -3.17 -0.62
N LEU A 294 -22.66 -4.41 -0.13
CA LEU A 294 -23.73 -5.39 -0.33
C LEU A 294 -24.53 -5.49 0.98
N VAL A 295 -25.82 -5.29 0.93
CA VAL A 295 -26.69 -5.23 2.13
C VAL A 295 -27.93 -6.12 1.94
N ALA A 296 -28.32 -6.86 2.99
CA ALA A 296 -29.52 -7.70 2.93
C ALA A 296 -30.78 -6.86 2.65
N ASP A 297 -31.69 -7.36 1.79
CA ASP A 297 -32.89 -6.64 1.34
C ASP A 297 -33.73 -6.12 2.51
N GLU A 298 -33.83 -6.89 3.62
CA GLU A 298 -34.67 -6.58 4.78
C GLU A 298 -34.23 -5.30 5.52
N ILE A 299 -32.96 -4.93 5.43
CA ILE A 299 -32.38 -3.79 6.14
C ILE A 299 -31.85 -2.71 5.21
N ALA A 300 -31.94 -2.91 3.88
CA ALA A 300 -31.30 -2.07 2.89
C ALA A 300 -31.76 -0.61 2.92
N ASP A 301 -33.06 -0.37 3.02
CA ASP A 301 -33.62 0.99 3.04
C ASP A 301 -33.16 1.76 4.28
N GLU A 302 -33.24 1.14 5.46
CA GLU A 302 -32.80 1.77 6.72
C GLU A 302 -31.31 2.01 6.72
N PHE A 303 -30.52 1.04 6.27
CA PHE A 303 -29.07 1.21 6.12
C PHE A 303 -28.72 2.38 5.22
N LEU A 304 -29.35 2.48 4.04
CA LEU A 304 -29.08 3.54 3.07
C LEU A 304 -29.44 4.93 3.63
N ILE A 305 -30.54 5.06 4.37
CA ILE A 305 -30.92 6.31 5.06
C ILE A 305 -29.85 6.71 6.06
N ARG A 306 -29.38 5.79 6.90
CA ARG A 306 -28.35 6.05 7.91
C ARG A 306 -27.00 6.37 7.25
N LEU A 307 -26.59 5.59 6.24
CA LEU A 307 -25.35 5.82 5.50
C LEU A 307 -25.31 7.19 4.84
N LYS A 308 -26.39 7.58 4.15
CA LYS A 308 -26.52 8.93 3.56
C LYS A 308 -26.36 10.01 4.63
N ALA A 309 -27.11 9.89 5.74
CA ALA A 309 -27.07 10.88 6.81
C ALA A 309 -25.68 11.00 7.46
N ARG A 310 -24.91 9.91 7.56
CA ARG A 310 -23.53 9.91 8.05
C ARG A 310 -22.56 10.50 7.02
N ALA A 311 -22.68 10.10 5.76
CA ALA A 311 -21.83 10.60 4.67
C ALA A 311 -21.96 12.12 4.48
N GLU A 312 -23.18 12.66 4.55
CA GLU A 312 -23.43 14.11 4.45
C GLU A 312 -22.87 14.92 5.63
N LYS A 313 -22.59 14.27 6.78
CA LYS A 313 -21.98 14.88 7.97
C LYS A 313 -20.45 14.82 7.94
N ILE A 314 -19.84 14.02 7.08
CA ILE A 314 -18.38 13.92 6.99
C ILE A 314 -17.81 15.30 6.66
N ARG A 315 -16.97 15.81 7.56
CA ARG A 315 -16.32 17.10 7.40
C ARG A 315 -15.16 16.99 6.40
N VAL A 316 -15.43 17.46 5.18
CA VAL A 316 -14.39 17.57 4.14
C VAL A 316 -13.73 18.93 4.28
N ALA A 317 -12.42 18.97 4.57
CA ALA A 317 -11.71 20.20 4.86
C ALA A 317 -10.21 20.09 4.57
N ASP A 318 -9.49 21.21 4.83
CA ASP A 318 -8.02 21.21 4.84
C ASP A 318 -7.49 20.12 5.79
N PRO A 319 -6.43 19.37 5.39
CA PRO A 319 -5.85 18.31 6.23
C PRO A 319 -5.41 18.74 7.63
N PHE A 320 -5.21 20.05 7.83
CA PHE A 320 -4.79 20.64 9.10
C PHE A 320 -5.95 21.18 9.95
N ASP A 321 -7.19 21.14 9.44
CA ASP A 321 -8.37 21.44 10.26
C ASP A 321 -8.51 20.37 11.35
N PRO A 322 -8.64 20.75 12.65
CA PRO A 322 -8.69 19.77 13.73
C PRO A 322 -9.94 18.87 13.71
N GLU A 323 -10.98 19.28 12.99
CA GLU A 323 -12.23 18.52 12.88
C GLU A 323 -12.40 17.83 11.51
N VAL A 324 -11.35 17.83 10.66
CA VAL A 324 -11.40 17.19 9.35
C VAL A 324 -11.59 15.67 9.49
N GLU A 325 -12.50 15.12 8.72
CA GLU A 325 -12.69 13.67 8.61
C GLU A 325 -12.22 13.14 7.24
N MET A 326 -12.28 13.96 6.20
CA MET A 326 -11.82 13.57 4.87
C MET A 326 -11.05 14.72 4.21
N GLY A 327 -9.88 14.43 3.67
CA GLY A 327 -9.01 15.39 2.98
C GLY A 327 -9.27 15.48 1.48
N ALA A 328 -8.24 15.95 0.75
CA ALA A 328 -8.28 16.10 -0.70
C ALA A 328 -7.83 14.82 -1.44
N LEU A 329 -8.25 14.67 -2.68
CA LEU A 329 -7.63 13.77 -3.66
C LEU A 329 -6.22 14.28 -3.99
N VAL A 330 -5.29 13.38 -4.25
CA VAL A 330 -3.85 13.69 -4.31
C VAL A 330 -3.45 14.71 -5.37
N ASN A 331 -4.13 14.76 -6.52
CA ASN A 331 -3.82 15.70 -7.60
C ASN A 331 -5.00 15.89 -8.56
N GLN A 332 -4.83 16.82 -9.50
CA GLN A 332 -5.84 17.13 -10.50
C GLN A 332 -6.20 15.93 -11.39
N ALA A 333 -5.22 15.12 -11.79
CA ALA A 333 -5.47 13.97 -12.66
C ALA A 333 -6.37 12.93 -11.96
N GLN A 334 -6.11 12.65 -10.67
CA GLN A 334 -6.96 11.75 -9.89
C GLN A 334 -8.35 12.34 -9.65
N TYR A 335 -8.44 13.64 -9.35
CA TYR A 335 -9.72 14.34 -9.21
C TYR A 335 -10.58 14.21 -10.47
N GLN A 336 -10.01 14.48 -11.65
CA GLN A 336 -10.72 14.36 -12.93
C GLN A 336 -11.09 12.90 -13.25
N ARG A 337 -10.23 11.94 -12.92
CA ARG A 337 -10.53 10.51 -13.07
C ARG A 337 -11.76 10.10 -12.26
N VAL A 338 -11.84 10.52 -11.01
CA VAL A 338 -13.00 10.20 -10.14
C VAL A 338 -14.28 10.86 -10.65
N LEU A 339 -14.23 12.13 -11.04
CA LEU A 339 -15.37 12.80 -11.68
C LEU A 339 -15.83 12.07 -12.95
N GLY A 340 -14.90 11.62 -13.79
CA GLY A 340 -15.23 10.81 -14.97
C GLY A 340 -15.92 9.47 -14.64
N HIS A 341 -15.61 8.84 -13.51
CA HIS A 341 -16.36 7.66 -13.05
C HIS A 341 -17.77 8.03 -12.60
N ILE A 342 -17.95 9.14 -11.88
CA ILE A 342 -19.26 9.65 -11.46
C ILE A 342 -20.12 9.94 -12.69
N ASP A 343 -19.60 10.67 -13.68
CA ASP A 343 -20.31 11.00 -14.92
C ASP A 343 -20.74 9.75 -15.70
N ARG A 344 -19.83 8.77 -15.83
CA ARG A 344 -20.17 7.48 -16.46
C ARG A 344 -21.25 6.74 -15.70
N GLY A 345 -21.21 6.73 -14.36
CA GLY A 345 -22.25 6.13 -13.52
C GLY A 345 -23.62 6.75 -13.79
N LEU A 346 -23.69 8.08 -13.81
CA LEU A 346 -24.92 8.81 -14.13
C LEU A 346 -25.42 8.50 -15.54
N SER A 347 -24.52 8.41 -16.52
CA SER A 347 -24.87 8.16 -17.93
C SER A 347 -25.47 6.76 -18.18
N VAL A 348 -25.15 5.77 -17.36
CA VAL A 348 -25.71 4.40 -17.43
C VAL A 348 -26.93 4.21 -16.53
N GLY A 349 -27.46 5.27 -15.92
CA GLY A 349 -28.69 5.26 -15.14
C GLY A 349 -28.50 4.90 -13.66
N ALA A 350 -27.27 4.84 -13.14
CA ALA A 350 -27.03 4.66 -11.71
C ALA A 350 -27.60 5.87 -10.94
N LYS A 351 -28.22 5.60 -9.78
CA LYS A 351 -28.88 6.63 -8.98
C LYS A 351 -27.94 7.22 -7.96
N LEU A 352 -27.63 8.50 -8.09
CA LEU A 352 -26.87 9.25 -7.12
C LEU A 352 -27.72 9.56 -5.88
N ILE A 353 -27.26 9.13 -4.72
CA ILE A 353 -27.94 9.33 -3.43
C ILE A 353 -27.45 10.59 -2.72
N CYS A 354 -26.13 10.84 -2.73
CA CYS A 354 -25.51 12.07 -2.24
C CYS A 354 -24.12 12.28 -2.84
N GLY A 355 -23.56 13.48 -2.67
CA GLY A 355 -22.21 13.82 -3.11
C GLY A 355 -22.09 14.12 -4.60
N GLY A 356 -20.99 13.69 -5.20
CA GLY A 356 -20.71 13.87 -6.64
C GLY A 356 -20.07 15.19 -7.01
N ASN A 357 -19.95 16.13 -6.08
CA ASN A 357 -19.48 17.49 -6.34
C ASN A 357 -18.39 17.93 -5.36
N ARG A 358 -17.70 19.02 -5.71
CA ARG A 358 -16.84 19.74 -4.77
C ARG A 358 -17.70 20.33 -3.64
N PRO A 359 -17.26 20.27 -2.34
CA PRO A 359 -17.95 20.99 -1.27
C PRO A 359 -18.02 22.48 -1.54
N ALA A 360 -19.21 23.11 -1.39
CA ALA A 360 -19.45 24.52 -1.75
C ALA A 360 -18.58 25.51 -0.95
N HIS A 361 -18.14 25.15 0.25
CA HIS A 361 -17.28 25.99 1.10
C HIS A 361 -15.78 25.92 0.74
N LEU A 362 -15.37 25.06 -0.20
CA LEU A 362 -14.00 24.88 -0.64
C LEU A 362 -13.84 25.36 -2.09
N ALA A 363 -13.34 26.59 -2.26
CA ALA A 363 -13.22 27.21 -3.60
C ALA A 363 -12.07 26.62 -4.44
N ARG A 364 -11.09 25.99 -3.82
CA ARG A 364 -9.89 25.37 -4.45
C ARG A 364 -9.49 24.09 -3.75
N GLY A 365 -8.48 23.40 -4.28
CA GLY A 365 -8.04 22.06 -3.83
C GLY A 365 -8.84 20.95 -4.52
N TYR A 366 -8.32 19.74 -4.48
CA TYR A 366 -8.93 18.60 -5.16
C TYR A 366 -9.92 17.86 -4.25
N PHE A 367 -10.83 18.62 -3.64
CA PHE A 367 -11.84 18.10 -2.72
C PHE A 367 -13.07 17.58 -3.45
N LEU A 368 -13.57 16.44 -3.00
CA LEU A 368 -14.80 15.82 -3.49
C LEU A 368 -15.65 15.39 -2.29
N GLN A 369 -16.97 15.55 -2.37
CA GLN A 369 -17.88 15.06 -1.33
C GLN A 369 -17.89 13.54 -1.31
N PRO A 370 -18.12 12.90 -0.13
CA PRO A 370 -18.49 11.50 -0.04
C PRO A 370 -19.67 11.21 -0.97
N THR A 371 -19.52 10.23 -1.85
CA THR A 371 -20.45 9.98 -2.95
C THR A 371 -21.00 8.58 -2.87
N ILE A 372 -22.32 8.45 -2.91
CA ILE A 372 -23.04 7.17 -2.81
C ILE A 372 -23.93 6.98 -4.02
N PHE A 373 -23.80 5.82 -4.66
CA PHE A 373 -24.67 5.36 -5.74
C PHE A 373 -25.44 4.12 -5.34
N THR A 374 -26.66 4.00 -5.87
CA THR A 374 -27.47 2.78 -5.90
C THR A 374 -27.88 2.48 -7.34
N GLU A 375 -28.55 1.34 -7.56
CA GLU A 375 -29.06 0.92 -8.88
C GLU A 375 -27.94 0.90 -9.95
N VAL A 376 -26.70 0.58 -9.52
CA VAL A 376 -25.55 0.52 -10.41
C VAL A 376 -25.60 -0.76 -11.24
N PRO A 377 -25.59 -0.68 -12.60
CA PRO A 377 -25.51 -1.87 -13.44
C PRO A 377 -24.23 -2.68 -13.16
N LEU A 378 -24.35 -4.01 -13.09
CA LEU A 378 -23.25 -4.91 -12.71
C LEU A 378 -22.10 -4.94 -13.72
N ASP A 379 -22.37 -4.62 -14.98
CA ASP A 379 -21.40 -4.55 -16.07
C ASP A 379 -20.82 -3.14 -16.29
N SER A 380 -21.25 -2.16 -15.49
CA SER A 380 -20.78 -0.78 -15.62
C SER A 380 -19.37 -0.59 -15.06
N ALA A 381 -18.62 0.38 -15.62
CA ALA A 381 -17.33 0.80 -15.12
C ALA A 381 -17.36 1.22 -13.64
N LEU A 382 -18.48 1.80 -13.19
CA LEU A 382 -18.64 2.22 -11.78
C LEU A 382 -18.65 1.02 -10.83
N TRP A 383 -19.18 -0.15 -11.26
CA TRP A 383 -19.21 -1.38 -10.47
C TRP A 383 -17.95 -2.23 -10.63
N CYS A 384 -17.40 -2.33 -11.84
CA CYS A 384 -16.33 -3.26 -12.17
C CYS A 384 -14.92 -2.70 -11.98
N GLU A 385 -14.71 -1.37 -12.20
CA GLU A 385 -13.40 -0.76 -12.18
C GLU A 385 -13.07 -0.16 -10.81
N GLU A 386 -11.77 -0.12 -10.47
CA GLU A 386 -11.27 0.60 -9.32
C GLU A 386 -11.36 2.11 -9.54
N ILE A 387 -12.18 2.80 -8.73
CA ILE A 387 -12.40 4.25 -8.83
C ILE A 387 -11.24 5.02 -8.19
N PHE A 388 -10.80 4.55 -7.02
CA PHE A 388 -9.74 5.16 -6.21
C PHE A 388 -10.07 6.59 -5.76
N GLY A 389 -11.29 6.76 -5.25
CA GLY A 389 -11.87 8.02 -4.78
C GLY A 389 -13.06 7.77 -3.85
N PRO A 390 -13.65 8.81 -3.24
CA PRO A 390 -14.66 8.68 -2.20
C PRO A 390 -16.04 8.34 -2.80
N VAL A 391 -16.15 7.19 -3.45
CA VAL A 391 -17.35 6.73 -4.15
C VAL A 391 -17.69 5.30 -3.74
N ILE A 392 -18.87 5.12 -3.15
CA ILE A 392 -19.44 3.84 -2.72
C ILE A 392 -20.63 3.48 -3.61
N CYS A 393 -20.72 2.22 -4.04
CA CYS A 393 -21.85 1.64 -4.74
C CYS A 393 -22.57 0.69 -3.78
N VAL A 394 -23.83 0.97 -3.45
CA VAL A 394 -24.67 0.14 -2.58
C VAL A 394 -25.63 -0.69 -3.42
N ARG A 395 -25.70 -1.98 -3.11
CA ARG A 395 -26.61 -2.93 -3.74
C ARG A 395 -27.16 -3.89 -2.70
N SER A 396 -28.47 -4.16 -2.79
CA SER A 396 -29.08 -5.17 -1.93
C SER A 396 -28.97 -6.59 -2.53
N PHE A 397 -29.15 -7.59 -1.65
CA PHE A 397 -29.20 -9.01 -2.00
C PHE A 397 -30.27 -9.73 -1.19
N ALA A 398 -30.85 -10.78 -1.77
CA ALA A 398 -31.94 -11.55 -1.18
C ALA A 398 -31.46 -12.79 -0.40
N SER A 399 -30.19 -13.20 -0.51
CA SER A 399 -29.66 -14.37 0.19
C SER A 399 -28.15 -14.28 0.41
N GLU A 400 -27.65 -15.01 1.41
CA GLU A 400 -26.22 -15.15 1.69
C GLU A 400 -25.45 -15.66 0.44
N GLN A 401 -26.01 -16.62 -0.29
CA GLN A 401 -25.40 -17.17 -1.50
C GLN A 401 -25.26 -16.11 -2.58
N GLU A 402 -26.25 -15.25 -2.75
CA GLU A 402 -26.19 -14.13 -3.69
C GLU A 402 -25.15 -13.10 -3.26
N ALA A 403 -25.08 -12.77 -1.96
CA ALA A 403 -24.07 -11.86 -1.41
C ALA A 403 -22.65 -12.35 -1.72
N ILE A 404 -22.36 -13.63 -1.46
CA ILE A 404 -21.07 -14.26 -1.74
C ILE A 404 -20.79 -14.25 -3.25
N ALA A 405 -21.77 -14.59 -4.08
CA ALA A 405 -21.63 -14.57 -5.53
C ALA A 405 -21.28 -13.17 -6.04
N LEU A 406 -22.04 -12.15 -5.64
CA LEU A 406 -21.78 -10.74 -5.99
C LEU A 406 -20.42 -10.25 -5.48
N ALA A 407 -20.02 -10.61 -4.25
CA ALA A 407 -18.73 -10.24 -3.70
C ALA A 407 -17.58 -10.81 -4.52
N ASN A 408 -17.70 -12.07 -4.95
CA ASN A 408 -16.69 -12.79 -5.72
C ASN A 408 -16.70 -12.46 -7.22
N ASP A 409 -17.78 -11.85 -7.74
CA ASP A 409 -17.91 -11.50 -9.17
C ASP A 409 -17.09 -10.23 -9.49
N THR A 410 -15.80 -10.40 -9.50
CA THR A 410 -14.82 -9.36 -9.83
C THR A 410 -13.48 -10.01 -10.23
N GLN A 411 -12.72 -9.33 -11.08
CA GLN A 411 -11.33 -9.71 -11.38
C GLN A 411 -10.36 -9.51 -10.21
N PHE A 412 -10.78 -8.79 -9.16
CA PHE A 412 -10.01 -8.47 -7.98
C PHE A 412 -10.31 -9.43 -6.81
N GLY A 413 -9.49 -9.39 -5.79
CA GLY A 413 -9.67 -10.19 -4.57
C GLY A 413 -8.73 -9.74 -3.46
N LEU A 414 -8.59 -8.40 -3.25
CA LEU A 414 -7.65 -7.90 -2.24
C LEU A 414 -8.19 -8.15 -0.83
N VAL A 415 -9.31 -7.53 -0.49
CA VAL A 415 -9.93 -7.65 0.84
C VAL A 415 -11.44 -7.76 0.77
N ALA A 416 -12.05 -8.13 1.90
CA ALA A 416 -13.49 -8.04 2.14
C ALA A 416 -13.76 -7.71 3.61
N SER A 417 -14.97 -7.21 3.89
CA SER A 417 -15.48 -7.01 5.26
C SER A 417 -16.87 -7.62 5.37
N VAL A 418 -17.20 -8.18 6.54
CA VAL A 418 -18.50 -8.79 6.81
C VAL A 418 -19.05 -8.28 8.14
N VAL A 419 -20.31 -7.89 8.16
CA VAL A 419 -21.04 -7.46 9.36
C VAL A 419 -22.23 -8.39 9.60
N THR A 420 -22.22 -9.10 10.71
CA THR A 420 -23.28 -10.00 11.19
C THR A 420 -23.10 -10.25 12.68
N ARG A 421 -24.16 -10.50 13.41
CA ARG A 421 -24.08 -10.88 14.84
C ARG A 421 -23.79 -12.37 15.03
N SER A 422 -24.02 -13.19 14.00
CA SER A 422 -23.77 -14.63 14.02
C SER A 422 -22.32 -14.95 13.71
N ALA A 423 -21.56 -15.43 14.67
CA ALA A 423 -20.18 -15.87 14.48
C ALA A 423 -20.08 -17.03 13.46
N GLU A 424 -21.02 -17.97 13.47
CA GLU A 424 -21.07 -19.09 12.53
C GLU A 424 -21.27 -18.59 11.08
N THR A 425 -22.16 -17.62 10.90
CA THR A 425 -22.40 -16.99 9.59
C THR A 425 -21.17 -16.20 9.13
N ALA A 426 -20.54 -15.44 10.05
CA ALA A 426 -19.32 -14.69 9.76
C ALA A 426 -18.21 -15.60 9.23
N ASP A 427 -17.93 -16.72 9.92
CA ASP A 427 -16.91 -17.70 9.52
C ASP A 427 -17.26 -18.37 8.19
N ARG A 428 -18.53 -18.78 8.00
CA ARG A 428 -18.98 -19.41 6.76
C ARG A 428 -18.83 -18.49 5.55
N VAL A 429 -19.25 -17.24 5.70
CA VAL A 429 -19.15 -16.22 4.64
C VAL A 429 -17.66 -15.91 4.36
N ALA A 430 -16.85 -15.68 5.41
CA ALA A 430 -15.43 -15.39 5.25
C ALA A 430 -14.69 -16.51 4.50
N ASN A 431 -14.99 -17.78 4.80
CA ASN A 431 -14.40 -18.93 4.14
C ASN A 431 -14.78 -19.06 2.65
N ALA A 432 -15.93 -18.50 2.26
CA ALA A 432 -16.42 -18.53 0.87
C ALA A 432 -15.93 -17.34 0.03
N LEU A 433 -15.40 -16.28 0.66
CA LEU A 433 -14.91 -15.10 -0.04
C LEU A 433 -13.52 -15.31 -0.65
N GLN A 434 -13.34 -14.87 -1.89
CA GLN A 434 -12.06 -14.93 -2.62
C GLN A 434 -11.26 -13.64 -2.39
N ALA A 435 -10.83 -13.42 -1.16
CA ALA A 435 -10.08 -12.25 -0.72
C ALA A 435 -8.87 -12.66 0.12
N GLY A 436 -7.82 -11.84 0.10
CA GLY A 436 -6.61 -12.11 0.87
C GLY A 436 -6.74 -11.81 2.35
N LEU A 437 -7.51 -10.77 2.71
CA LEU A 437 -7.91 -10.45 4.09
C LEU A 437 -9.43 -10.30 4.17
N VAL A 438 -9.99 -10.78 5.28
CA VAL A 438 -11.41 -10.58 5.61
C VAL A 438 -11.53 -10.07 7.04
N TRP A 439 -12.15 -8.91 7.23
CA TRP A 439 -12.48 -8.38 8.54
C TRP A 439 -13.92 -8.72 8.92
N LEU A 440 -14.11 -9.22 10.14
CA LEU A 440 -15.41 -9.61 10.69
C LEU A 440 -15.78 -8.61 11.78
N ASN A 441 -16.83 -7.80 11.59
CA ASN A 441 -17.31 -6.79 12.52
C ASN A 441 -16.19 -5.82 12.99
N ALA A 442 -15.20 -5.56 12.18
CA ALA A 442 -14.02 -4.80 12.54
C ALA A 442 -13.64 -3.78 11.47
N PRO A 443 -13.04 -2.63 11.86
CA PRO A 443 -12.43 -1.72 10.90
C PRO A 443 -11.26 -2.39 10.18
N GLN A 444 -10.79 -1.79 9.10
CA GLN A 444 -9.67 -2.31 8.30
C GLN A 444 -8.31 -2.10 9.02
N VAL A 445 -8.16 -2.71 10.19
CA VAL A 445 -6.89 -2.71 10.93
C VAL A 445 -5.89 -3.64 10.27
N ILE A 446 -4.64 -3.20 10.19
CA ILE A 446 -3.53 -3.96 9.63
C ILE A 446 -2.52 -4.21 10.74
N PHE A 447 -2.05 -5.44 10.82
CA PHE A 447 -1.01 -5.84 11.76
C PHE A 447 0.21 -6.37 10.98
N PRO A 448 1.43 -5.92 11.31
CA PRO A 448 2.64 -6.42 10.65
C PRO A 448 2.81 -7.94 10.71
N GLN A 449 2.11 -8.63 11.62
CA GLN A 449 2.13 -10.09 11.80
C GLN A 449 1.25 -10.83 10.79
N THR A 450 0.28 -10.15 10.17
CA THR A 450 -0.64 -10.76 9.21
C THR A 450 -0.17 -10.55 7.78
N ALA A 451 -0.44 -11.51 6.89
CA ALA A 451 -0.09 -11.34 5.49
C ALA A 451 -0.98 -10.27 4.83
N TRP A 452 -0.36 -9.40 4.04
CA TRP A 452 -1.05 -8.50 3.14
C TRP A 452 -0.93 -8.99 1.70
N GLY A 453 -2.00 -8.87 0.93
CA GLY A 453 -2.07 -9.21 -0.49
C GLY A 453 -3.37 -9.94 -0.82
N GLY A 454 -3.69 -10.04 -2.10
CA GLY A 454 -4.98 -10.50 -2.58
C GLY A 454 -4.95 -11.78 -3.42
N TYR A 455 -6.12 -12.15 -3.86
CA TYR A 455 -6.39 -13.19 -4.85
C TYR A 455 -6.50 -12.56 -6.24
N LYS A 456 -6.62 -13.40 -7.25
CA LYS A 456 -6.87 -12.99 -8.64
C LYS A 456 -5.88 -11.92 -9.13
N GLN A 457 -6.37 -10.81 -9.71
CA GLN A 457 -5.52 -9.74 -10.24
C GLN A 457 -5.14 -8.68 -9.20
N SER A 458 -5.41 -8.89 -7.91
CA SER A 458 -5.03 -7.93 -6.86
C SER A 458 -3.60 -8.08 -6.40
N SER A 459 -3.00 -9.28 -6.46
CA SER A 459 -1.59 -9.42 -6.11
C SER A 459 -0.92 -10.68 -6.65
N ILE A 460 0.42 -10.63 -6.68
CA ILE A 460 1.32 -11.79 -6.79
C ILE A 460 2.27 -11.74 -5.60
N GLY A 461 2.27 -12.78 -4.80
CA GLY A 461 3.02 -12.85 -3.54
C GLY A 461 2.23 -12.30 -2.36
N ARG A 462 2.94 -12.05 -1.25
CA ARG A 462 2.40 -11.45 -0.03
C ARG A 462 3.42 -10.50 0.58
N GLU A 463 2.94 -9.43 1.17
CA GLU A 463 3.69 -8.53 2.03
C GLU A 463 3.31 -8.80 3.49
N LEU A 464 4.05 -8.25 4.42
CA LEU A 464 3.88 -8.40 5.86
C LEU A 464 3.98 -9.86 6.35
N GLY A 465 3.93 -10.03 7.65
CA GLY A 465 4.11 -11.32 8.30
C GLY A 465 5.45 -11.99 7.95
N PRO A 466 5.60 -13.27 8.28
CA PRO A 466 6.77 -14.05 7.86
C PRO A 466 6.81 -14.27 6.34
N TRP A 467 5.68 -14.15 5.66
CA TRP A 467 5.60 -14.28 4.19
C TRP A 467 6.29 -13.12 3.47
N GLY A 468 6.15 -11.88 3.98
CA GLY A 468 6.87 -10.72 3.48
C GLY A 468 8.39 -10.90 3.58
N LEU A 469 8.89 -11.45 4.70
CA LEU A 469 10.30 -11.79 4.86
C LEU A 469 10.75 -12.89 3.89
N ALA A 470 9.97 -13.98 3.80
CA ALA A 470 10.27 -15.10 2.92
C ALA A 470 10.34 -14.70 1.43
N ALA A 471 9.59 -13.66 1.04
CA ALA A 471 9.60 -13.13 -0.33
C ALA A 471 10.96 -12.53 -0.76
N PHE A 472 11.86 -12.22 0.19
CA PHE A 472 13.21 -11.68 -0.04
C PHE A 472 14.32 -12.69 0.24
N GLN A 473 13.96 -13.97 0.40
CA GLN A 473 14.90 -15.04 0.72
C GLN A 473 14.89 -16.13 -0.36
N GLU A 474 16.07 -16.70 -0.62
CA GLU A 474 16.25 -17.91 -1.39
C GLU A 474 16.43 -19.12 -0.45
N ILE A 475 15.85 -20.25 -0.82
CA ILE A 475 15.94 -21.50 -0.08
C ILE A 475 17.02 -22.38 -0.70
N LYS A 476 18.01 -22.79 0.13
CA LYS A 476 19.06 -23.73 -0.26
C LYS A 476 19.05 -24.93 0.67
N HIS A 477 18.97 -26.12 0.08
CA HIS A 477 19.22 -27.38 0.81
C HIS A 477 20.64 -27.88 0.56
N VAL A 478 21.32 -28.27 1.63
CA VAL A 478 22.63 -28.93 1.53
C VAL A 478 22.46 -30.38 2.00
N ILE A 479 22.62 -31.31 1.07
CA ILE A 479 22.48 -32.76 1.32
C ILE A 479 23.88 -33.38 1.34
N ARG A 480 24.14 -34.23 2.34
CA ARG A 480 25.40 -34.92 2.53
C ARG A 480 25.14 -36.42 2.67
N ALA A 481 25.90 -37.27 1.98
CA ALA A 481 25.99 -38.68 2.28
C ALA A 481 26.71 -38.87 3.62
N LEU A 482 26.24 -39.82 4.46
CA LEU A 482 26.77 -40.13 5.80
C LEU A 482 27.76 -41.31 5.76
#